data_8f31388357d809eadbfc32fb1a1e4c79
#
_entry.id   8f31388357d809eadbfc32fb1a1e4c79
#
_cell.length_a   1.000
_cell.length_b   1.000
_cell.length_c   1.000
_cell.angle_alpha   90.00
_cell.angle_beta   90.00
_cell.angle_gamma   90.00
#
_symmetry.space_group_name_H-M   'P 1'
#
loop_
_entity.id
_entity.type
_entity.pdbx_description
1 polymer ?
#
loop_
_entity_poly.entity_id
_entity_poly.type
_entity_poly.pdbx_seq_one_letter_code
_entity_poly.pdbx_strand_id
1 'polypeptide(L)'
;MNTRREWLQMMAAALLPLPQQDRLAAFRAGFANTPIQSLKLAENLTMLSGPGGNVLVLHGADGLVVVDNFVSTVWTKLEEQLRSFGKPVKVALNTHWHLDHTDNNAPLRAAGATVVAHENTKRRMSEPHHLPMLDLDVPPSPANALPQRVFSNDYKLEANGERVGLSHLKPAHTDTDVILWFERANLLQTGDVFFNGRYPFIDWSTGGSIDGMIAAANRVLSLVDEDTRIVPGHGVLATKADLLKYRDMLATAADRVRKLKTAGKSLDESIAEKPLTDLDGVWGNGRFKGDDFVKIVYSTL
;
A
#
# COMPACT_ATOMS: atom_id res chain seq x y z
N MET A 1 -36.81 -33.24 0.57
CA MET A 1 -35.55 -33.76 -0.04
C MET A 1 -35.33 -33.02 -1.32
N ASN A 2 -34.24 -32.25 -1.42
CA ASN A 2 -33.92 -31.54 -2.66
C ASN A 2 -33.57 -32.54 -3.76
N THR A 3 -34.05 -32.32 -4.96
CA THR A 3 -33.80 -33.20 -6.09
C THR A 3 -32.33 -33.08 -6.57
N ARG A 4 -31.81 -34.12 -7.25
CA ARG A 4 -30.47 -34.12 -7.83
C ARG A 4 -30.24 -32.90 -8.76
N ARG A 5 -31.32 -32.39 -9.37
CA ARG A 5 -31.32 -31.22 -10.25
C ARG A 5 -31.14 -29.92 -9.44
N GLU A 6 -31.77 -29.80 -8.25
CA GLU A 6 -31.58 -28.67 -7.34
C GLU A 6 -30.19 -28.64 -6.73
N TRP A 7 -29.60 -29.80 -6.40
CA TRP A 7 -28.21 -29.93 -5.98
C TRP A 7 -27.23 -29.49 -7.07
N LEU A 8 -27.45 -29.89 -8.32
CA LEU A 8 -26.62 -29.47 -9.48
C LEU A 8 -26.76 -27.97 -9.76
N GLN A 9 -27.97 -27.39 -9.57
CA GLN A 9 -28.18 -25.95 -9.72
C GLN A 9 -27.52 -25.15 -8.59
N MET A 10 -27.56 -25.64 -7.32
CA MET A 10 -26.84 -25.02 -6.20
C MET A 10 -25.31 -25.11 -6.37
N MET A 11 -24.79 -26.23 -6.87
CA MET A 11 -23.37 -26.38 -7.17
C MET A 11 -22.93 -25.50 -8.35
N ALA A 12 -23.76 -25.34 -9.38
CA ALA A 12 -23.48 -24.45 -10.52
C ALA A 12 -23.54 -22.95 -10.09
N ALA A 13 -24.43 -22.59 -9.19
CA ALA A 13 -24.49 -21.22 -8.63
C ALA A 13 -23.27 -20.89 -7.77
N ALA A 14 -22.68 -21.90 -7.09
CA ALA A 14 -21.44 -21.75 -6.29
C ALA A 14 -20.16 -21.58 -7.15
N LEU A 15 -20.26 -21.81 -8.47
CA LEU A 15 -19.15 -21.65 -9.43
C LEU A 15 -19.19 -20.35 -10.23
N LEU A 16 -20.24 -19.54 -10.06
CA LEU A 16 -20.29 -18.23 -10.71
C LEU A 16 -19.36 -17.26 -9.97
N PRO A 17 -18.56 -16.45 -10.70
CA PRO A 17 -17.76 -15.43 -10.09
C PRO A 17 -18.66 -14.44 -9.34
N LEU A 18 -18.23 -14.00 -8.16
CA LEU A 18 -18.94 -12.97 -7.38
C LEU A 18 -19.15 -11.72 -8.24
N PRO A 19 -20.29 -11.03 -8.15
CA PRO A 19 -20.45 -9.69 -8.69
C PRO A 19 -19.33 -8.77 -8.20
N GLN A 20 -18.90 -7.79 -9.01
CA GLN A 20 -17.75 -6.93 -8.70
C GLN A 20 -17.90 -6.18 -7.36
N GLN A 21 -19.13 -5.68 -7.06
CA GLN A 21 -19.42 -5.06 -5.76
C GLN A 21 -19.22 -6.01 -4.58
N ASP A 22 -19.50 -7.30 -4.74
CA ASP A 22 -19.31 -8.32 -3.71
C ASP A 22 -17.82 -8.67 -3.56
N ARG A 23 -17.03 -8.57 -4.62
CA ARG A 23 -15.56 -8.75 -4.58
C ARG A 23 -14.89 -7.64 -3.77
N LEU A 24 -15.29 -6.38 -3.94
CA LEU A 24 -14.78 -5.28 -3.14
C LEU A 24 -15.13 -5.44 -1.65
N ALA A 25 -16.36 -5.84 -1.35
CA ALA A 25 -16.77 -6.15 0.01
C ALA A 25 -15.98 -7.33 0.59
N ALA A 26 -15.78 -8.40 -0.19
CA ALA A 26 -14.98 -9.56 0.22
C ALA A 26 -13.49 -9.21 0.41
N PHE A 27 -12.93 -8.35 -0.45
CA PHE A 27 -11.56 -7.83 -0.29
C PHE A 27 -11.40 -7.15 1.08
N ARG A 28 -12.29 -6.21 1.39
CA ARG A 28 -12.29 -5.49 2.68
C ARG A 28 -12.52 -6.44 3.86
N ALA A 29 -13.45 -7.38 3.74
CA ALA A 29 -13.78 -8.34 4.78
C ALA A 29 -12.60 -9.28 5.10
N GLY A 30 -11.74 -9.56 4.14
CA GLY A 30 -10.53 -10.37 4.34
C GLY A 30 -9.59 -9.82 5.41
N PHE A 31 -9.67 -8.54 5.74
CA PHE A 31 -8.85 -7.90 6.77
C PHE A 31 -9.55 -7.77 8.14
N ALA A 32 -10.87 -8.01 8.21
CA ALA A 32 -11.68 -7.71 9.40
C ALA A 32 -11.17 -8.35 10.70
N ASN A 33 -10.59 -9.55 10.63
CA ASN A 33 -10.07 -10.28 11.78
C ASN A 33 -8.57 -10.06 12.05
N THR A 34 -7.88 -9.30 11.19
CA THR A 34 -6.46 -9.00 11.40
C THR A 34 -6.28 -8.08 12.61
N PRO A 35 -5.44 -8.43 13.58
CA PRO A 35 -5.17 -7.56 14.72
C PRO A 35 -4.32 -6.36 14.29
N ILE A 36 -4.51 -5.23 14.98
CA ILE A 36 -3.59 -4.10 14.88
C ILE A 36 -2.50 -4.30 15.93
N GLN A 37 -1.26 -4.33 15.50
CA GLN A 37 -0.08 -4.35 16.36
C GLN A 37 0.49 -2.94 16.47
N SER A 38 0.99 -2.58 17.65
CA SER A 38 1.57 -1.27 17.93
C SER A 38 3.05 -1.41 18.27
N LEU A 39 3.90 -0.64 17.60
CA LEU A 39 5.34 -0.56 17.84
C LEU A 39 5.73 0.90 18.09
N LYS A 40 6.17 1.21 19.32
CA LYS A 40 6.71 2.53 19.63
C LYS A 40 8.07 2.71 18.94
N LEU A 41 8.16 3.74 18.10
CA LEU A 41 9.38 4.07 17.35
C LEU A 41 10.18 5.19 18.02
N ALA A 42 9.51 6.19 18.59
CA ALA A 42 10.10 7.29 19.36
C ALA A 42 9.14 7.68 20.48
N GLU A 43 9.50 8.69 21.28
CA GLU A 43 8.61 9.17 22.35
C GLU A 43 7.24 9.59 21.83
N ASN A 44 7.23 10.24 20.69
CA ASN A 44 6.02 10.79 20.03
C ASN A 44 5.65 10.11 18.72
N LEU A 45 6.24 8.95 18.39
CA LEU A 45 6.03 8.29 17.09
C LEU A 45 5.79 6.79 17.27
N THR A 46 4.67 6.32 16.75
CA THR A 46 4.22 4.91 16.86
C THR A 46 3.79 4.39 15.49
N MET A 47 4.26 3.20 15.12
CA MET A 47 3.79 2.45 13.97
C MET A 47 2.67 1.49 14.41
N LEU A 48 1.56 1.53 13.69
CA LEU A 48 0.50 0.53 13.78
C LEU A 48 0.59 -0.34 12.52
N SER A 49 0.62 -1.65 12.68
CA SER A 49 0.67 -2.59 11.55
C SER A 49 -0.45 -3.61 11.64
N GLY A 50 -0.96 -4.06 10.49
CA GLY A 50 -2.05 -5.04 10.49
C GLY A 50 -2.89 -5.03 9.22
N PRO A 51 -4.14 -4.57 9.28
CA PRO A 51 -5.15 -4.75 8.23
C PRO A 51 -4.90 -3.91 6.96
N GLY A 52 -4.10 -4.41 6.06
CA GLY A 52 -3.60 -3.69 4.90
C GLY A 52 -2.15 -3.30 5.12
N GLY A 53 -1.81 -2.02 5.05
CA GLY A 53 -0.45 -1.52 5.20
C GLY A 53 -0.01 -1.22 6.64
N ASN A 54 0.95 -0.33 6.75
CA ASN A 54 1.41 0.27 8.00
C ASN A 54 0.86 1.69 8.12
N VAL A 55 0.39 2.02 9.31
CA VAL A 55 -0.07 3.36 9.68
C VAL A 55 0.94 3.95 10.66
N LEU A 56 1.33 5.21 10.46
CA LEU A 56 2.23 5.92 11.37
C LEU A 56 1.45 7.01 12.12
N VAL A 57 1.63 7.07 13.43
CA VAL A 57 0.98 8.04 14.31
C VAL A 57 2.03 8.91 14.98
N LEU A 58 2.08 10.18 14.59
CA LEU A 58 2.84 11.22 15.31
C LEU A 58 1.89 11.89 16.32
N HIS A 59 2.21 11.79 17.61
CA HIS A 59 1.35 12.25 18.69
C HIS A 59 2.05 13.25 19.63
N GLY A 60 1.29 14.14 20.24
CA GLY A 60 1.81 15.15 21.18
C GLY A 60 0.78 16.23 21.49
N ALA A 61 1.28 17.41 21.91
CA ALA A 61 0.42 18.52 22.35
C ALA A 61 -0.50 19.07 21.25
N ASP A 62 -0.04 19.03 19.99
CA ASP A 62 -0.78 19.59 18.85
C ASP A 62 -1.90 18.65 18.35
N GLY A 63 -2.04 17.46 18.93
CA GLY A 63 -2.95 16.42 18.48
C GLY A 63 -2.23 15.34 17.66
N LEU A 64 -2.99 14.47 16.97
CA LEU A 64 -2.42 13.39 16.18
C LEU A 64 -2.27 13.80 14.72
N VAL A 65 -1.13 13.41 14.13
CA VAL A 65 -0.93 13.30 12.68
C VAL A 65 -0.86 11.81 12.35
N VAL A 66 -1.75 11.35 11.48
CA VAL A 66 -1.88 9.94 11.11
C VAL A 66 -1.50 9.79 9.63
N VAL A 67 -0.58 8.91 9.31
CA VAL A 67 -0.20 8.59 7.92
C VAL A 67 -0.79 7.26 7.55
N ASP A 68 -1.66 7.26 6.53
CA ASP A 68 -2.51 6.16 6.09
C ASP A 68 -3.53 5.71 7.16
N ASN A 69 -4.44 4.76 6.82
CA ASN A 69 -5.54 4.51 7.75
C ASN A 69 -6.26 3.17 7.59
N PHE A 70 -5.61 2.16 6.98
CA PHE A 70 -6.18 0.83 6.78
C PHE A 70 -7.48 0.78 5.96
N VAL A 71 -8.04 -0.43 5.82
CA VAL A 71 -9.34 -0.67 5.18
C VAL A 71 -10.50 -0.35 6.12
N SER A 72 -11.66 0.01 5.55
CA SER A 72 -12.84 0.48 6.30
C SER A 72 -13.41 -0.52 7.29
N THR A 73 -13.29 -1.82 7.04
CA THR A 73 -13.80 -2.88 7.94
C THR A 73 -13.15 -2.91 9.31
N VAL A 74 -12.03 -2.22 9.51
CA VAL A 74 -11.31 -2.18 10.79
C VAL A 74 -11.35 -0.81 11.46
N TRP A 75 -12.21 0.09 10.99
CA TRP A 75 -12.32 1.44 11.55
C TRP A 75 -12.43 1.46 13.08
N THR A 76 -13.32 0.67 13.66
CA THR A 76 -13.53 0.63 15.13
C THR A 76 -12.23 0.31 15.87
N LYS A 77 -11.45 -0.65 15.36
CA LYS A 77 -10.15 -1.03 15.95
C LYS A 77 -9.13 0.10 15.82
N LEU A 78 -9.07 0.74 14.65
CA LEU A 78 -8.17 1.88 14.43
C LEU A 78 -8.56 3.06 15.32
N GLU A 79 -9.85 3.39 15.39
CA GLU A 79 -10.35 4.48 16.22
C GLU A 79 -10.01 4.27 17.71
N GLU A 80 -10.16 3.04 18.21
CA GLU A 80 -9.78 2.67 19.58
C GLU A 80 -8.28 2.91 19.82
N GLN A 81 -7.41 2.47 18.89
CA GLN A 81 -5.97 2.73 18.96
C GLN A 81 -5.66 4.23 18.95
N LEU A 82 -6.29 5.02 18.06
CA LEU A 82 -6.07 6.46 17.99
C LEU A 82 -6.55 7.18 19.26
N ARG A 83 -7.68 6.78 19.82
CA ARG A 83 -8.20 7.32 21.09
C ARG A 83 -7.28 7.06 22.28
N SER A 84 -6.54 5.95 22.27
CA SER A 84 -5.61 5.61 23.36
C SER A 84 -4.48 6.64 23.55
N PHE A 85 -4.15 7.42 22.51
CA PHE A 85 -3.20 8.54 22.61
C PHE A 85 -3.77 9.77 23.35
N GLY A 86 -5.07 9.80 23.66
CA GLY A 86 -5.71 10.86 24.45
C GLY A 86 -5.79 12.22 23.77
N LYS A 87 -5.62 12.28 22.45
CA LYS A 87 -5.64 13.50 21.65
C LYS A 87 -6.47 13.31 20.37
N PRO A 88 -7.12 14.39 19.86
CA PRO A 88 -7.85 14.31 18.60
C PRO A 88 -6.90 14.18 17.40
N VAL A 89 -7.34 13.50 16.34
CA VAL A 89 -6.66 13.52 15.06
C VAL A 89 -6.86 14.88 14.41
N LYS A 90 -5.78 15.56 14.06
CA LYS A 90 -5.79 16.87 13.41
C LYS A 90 -5.52 16.79 11.92
N VAL A 91 -4.60 15.87 11.53
CA VAL A 91 -4.20 15.69 10.14
C VAL A 91 -4.14 14.20 9.83
N ALA A 92 -4.71 13.82 8.68
CA ALA A 92 -4.51 12.53 8.07
C ALA A 92 -3.76 12.73 6.75
N LEU A 93 -2.66 12.02 6.55
CA LEU A 93 -1.83 12.07 5.35
C LEU A 93 -1.99 10.75 4.61
N ASN A 94 -2.17 10.77 3.28
CA ASN A 94 -2.18 9.55 2.49
C ASN A 94 -0.90 9.46 1.65
N THR A 95 -0.25 8.29 1.67
CA THR A 95 0.93 7.99 0.86
C THR A 95 0.57 7.80 -0.61
N HIS A 96 -0.57 7.15 -0.88
CA HIS A 96 -1.11 6.92 -2.22
C HIS A 96 -2.62 6.64 -2.15
N TRP A 97 -3.26 6.28 -3.28
CA TRP A 97 -4.72 6.24 -3.40
C TRP A 97 -5.40 4.93 -3.00
N HIS A 98 -4.66 3.82 -2.80
CA HIS A 98 -5.25 2.51 -2.55
C HIS A 98 -6.06 2.45 -1.25
N LEU A 99 -7.02 1.52 -1.24
CA LEU A 99 -8.05 1.41 -0.21
C LEU A 99 -7.49 1.19 1.20
N ASP A 100 -6.46 0.36 1.33
CA ASP A 100 -5.82 0.06 2.61
C ASP A 100 -4.95 1.20 3.17
N HIS A 101 -4.92 2.33 2.47
CA HIS A 101 -4.26 3.58 2.88
C HIS A 101 -5.23 4.76 3.01
N THR A 102 -6.44 4.66 2.41
CA THR A 102 -7.38 5.79 2.30
C THR A 102 -8.81 5.52 2.77
N ASP A 103 -9.17 4.26 3.02
CA ASP A 103 -10.58 3.83 3.19
C ASP A 103 -11.24 4.40 4.45
N ASN A 104 -10.43 4.84 5.43
CA ASN A 104 -10.92 5.52 6.64
C ASN A 104 -10.74 7.06 6.61
N ASN A 105 -10.50 7.66 5.44
CA ASN A 105 -10.48 9.12 5.31
C ASN A 105 -11.81 9.76 5.75
N ALA A 106 -12.96 9.17 5.36
CA ALA A 106 -14.27 9.73 5.71
C ALA A 106 -14.54 9.79 7.23
N PRO A 107 -14.37 8.71 8.00
CA PRO A 107 -14.54 8.77 9.46
C PRO A 107 -13.48 9.63 10.15
N LEU A 108 -12.22 9.65 9.69
CA LEU A 108 -11.20 10.57 10.23
C LEU A 108 -11.61 12.03 10.01
N ARG A 109 -12.13 12.36 8.82
CA ARG A 109 -12.64 13.69 8.52
C ARG A 109 -13.86 14.04 9.38
N ALA A 110 -14.77 13.09 9.59
CA ALA A 110 -15.92 13.29 10.49
C ALA A 110 -15.49 13.52 11.95
N ALA A 111 -14.35 12.95 12.36
CA ALA A 111 -13.73 13.20 13.67
C ALA A 111 -12.95 14.53 13.74
N GLY A 112 -12.95 15.35 12.68
CA GLY A 112 -12.35 16.68 12.63
C GLY A 112 -10.95 16.75 12.03
N ALA A 113 -10.42 15.66 11.48
CA ALA A 113 -9.13 15.67 10.80
C ALA A 113 -9.20 16.37 9.43
N THR A 114 -8.13 17.07 9.07
CA THR A 114 -7.90 17.52 7.69
C THR A 114 -7.15 16.42 6.93
N VAL A 115 -7.75 15.87 5.87
CA VAL A 115 -7.10 14.90 4.99
C VAL A 115 -6.26 15.64 3.95
N VAL A 116 -4.96 15.30 3.89
CA VAL A 116 -3.97 15.88 2.98
C VAL A 116 -3.34 14.79 2.14
N ALA A 117 -3.25 14.99 0.83
CA ALA A 117 -2.62 14.04 -0.09
C ALA A 117 -2.08 14.74 -1.34
N HIS A 118 -1.34 14.02 -2.18
CA HIS A 118 -0.97 14.51 -3.50
C HIS A 118 -2.22 14.70 -4.39
N GLU A 119 -2.22 15.67 -5.31
CA GLU A 119 -3.36 15.95 -6.19
C GLU A 119 -3.77 14.74 -7.04
N ASN A 120 -2.80 13.92 -7.47
CA ASN A 120 -3.08 12.68 -8.19
C ASN A 120 -3.87 11.70 -7.31
N THR A 121 -3.59 11.61 -6.01
CA THR A 121 -4.36 10.77 -5.06
C THR A 121 -5.82 11.19 -5.05
N LYS A 122 -6.10 12.49 -4.93
CA LYS A 122 -7.48 13.00 -4.99
C LYS A 122 -8.14 12.69 -6.32
N ARG A 123 -7.43 12.86 -7.43
CA ARG A 123 -7.94 12.54 -8.78
C ARG A 123 -8.29 11.06 -8.88
N ARG A 124 -7.36 10.15 -8.51
CA ARG A 124 -7.60 8.71 -8.57
C ARG A 124 -8.77 8.28 -7.68
N MET A 125 -8.87 8.82 -6.47
CA MET A 125 -10.02 8.55 -5.60
C MET A 125 -11.35 9.07 -6.14
N SER A 126 -11.36 10.04 -7.07
CA SER A 126 -12.57 10.62 -7.65
C SER A 126 -13.08 9.88 -8.90
N GLU A 127 -12.34 8.89 -9.39
CA GLU A 127 -12.60 8.17 -10.63
C GLU A 127 -12.82 6.66 -10.35
N PRO A 128 -13.56 5.93 -11.18
CA PRO A 128 -13.62 4.48 -11.08
C PRO A 128 -12.34 3.85 -11.63
N HIS A 129 -11.88 2.78 -11.01
CA HIS A 129 -10.71 2.01 -11.44
C HIS A 129 -11.00 0.52 -11.48
N HIS A 130 -10.35 -0.18 -12.42
CA HIS A 130 -10.22 -1.63 -12.41
C HIS A 130 -8.78 -2.00 -12.11
N LEU A 131 -8.56 -2.82 -11.08
CA LEU A 131 -7.25 -3.35 -10.69
C LEU A 131 -7.06 -4.75 -11.31
N PRO A 132 -6.39 -4.89 -12.48
CA PRO A 132 -6.43 -6.13 -13.25
C PRO A 132 -5.82 -7.34 -12.52
N MET A 133 -4.77 -7.12 -11.71
CA MET A 133 -4.12 -8.20 -10.96
C MET A 133 -5.02 -8.76 -9.85
N LEU A 134 -5.91 -7.95 -9.31
CA LEU A 134 -6.85 -8.32 -8.25
C LEU A 134 -8.24 -8.69 -8.79
N ASP A 135 -8.48 -8.45 -10.08
CA ASP A 135 -9.80 -8.50 -10.73
C ASP A 135 -10.85 -7.76 -9.89
N LEU A 136 -10.53 -6.51 -9.54
CA LEU A 136 -11.26 -5.71 -8.59
C LEU A 136 -11.63 -4.35 -9.18
N ASP A 137 -12.94 -4.05 -9.20
CA ASP A 137 -13.45 -2.71 -9.53
C ASP A 137 -13.53 -1.88 -8.24
N VAL A 138 -12.95 -0.70 -8.29
CA VAL A 138 -12.97 0.30 -7.21
C VAL A 138 -13.82 1.48 -7.71
N PRO A 139 -15.00 1.71 -7.14
CA PRO A 139 -15.81 2.87 -7.48
C PRO A 139 -15.18 4.17 -6.98
N PRO A 140 -15.59 5.34 -7.50
CA PRO A 140 -15.18 6.61 -6.94
C PRO A 140 -15.47 6.69 -5.44
N SER A 141 -14.52 7.22 -4.69
CA SER A 141 -14.70 7.47 -3.26
C SER A 141 -15.77 8.54 -3.02
N PRO A 142 -16.56 8.44 -1.93
CA PRO A 142 -17.54 9.46 -1.61
C PRO A 142 -16.86 10.80 -1.31
N ALA A 143 -17.53 11.92 -1.58
CA ALA A 143 -16.97 13.27 -1.47
C ALA A 143 -16.37 13.59 -0.09
N ASN A 144 -16.92 12.99 0.97
CA ASN A 144 -16.42 13.14 2.33
C ASN A 144 -15.17 12.31 2.64
N ALA A 145 -14.75 11.40 1.75
CA ALA A 145 -13.49 10.65 1.85
C ALA A 145 -12.34 11.31 1.06
N LEU A 146 -12.66 12.23 0.13
CA LEU A 146 -11.63 12.87 -0.71
C LEU A 146 -10.75 13.83 0.11
N PRO A 147 -9.44 13.92 -0.19
CA PRO A 147 -8.54 14.88 0.43
C PRO A 147 -9.06 16.33 0.32
N GLN A 148 -9.08 17.02 1.46
CA GLN A 148 -9.51 18.44 1.54
C GLN A 148 -8.40 19.38 1.11
N ARG A 149 -7.14 19.02 1.43
CA ARG A 149 -5.95 19.75 1.02
C ARG A 149 -5.11 18.89 0.12
N VAL A 150 -4.69 19.43 -1.00
CA VAL A 150 -3.79 18.76 -1.95
C VAL A 150 -2.52 19.55 -2.18
N PHE A 151 -1.47 18.87 -2.58
CA PHE A 151 -0.21 19.45 -3.03
C PHE A 151 0.24 18.78 -4.33
N SER A 152 1.04 19.50 -5.14
CA SER A 152 1.48 19.03 -6.48
C SER A 152 2.97 18.66 -6.52
N ASN A 153 3.76 19.09 -5.54
CA ASN A 153 5.20 18.85 -5.45
C ASN A 153 5.54 18.37 -4.04
N ASP A 154 6.47 19.06 -3.37
CA ASP A 154 6.77 18.79 -1.98
C ASP A 154 5.78 19.49 -1.04
N TYR A 155 5.50 18.88 0.09
CA TYR A 155 4.72 19.47 1.17
C TYR A 155 5.47 19.34 2.49
N LYS A 156 5.32 20.33 3.38
CA LYS A 156 5.95 20.30 4.70
C LYS A 156 4.90 20.53 5.78
N LEU A 157 5.04 19.78 6.85
CA LEU A 157 4.20 19.88 8.04
C LEU A 157 5.10 19.94 9.28
N GLU A 158 4.82 20.88 10.18
CA GLU A 158 5.41 20.90 11.51
C GLU A 158 4.33 20.58 12.54
N ALA A 159 4.55 19.58 13.37
CA ALA A 159 3.63 19.16 14.42
C ALA A 159 4.37 18.36 15.49
N ASN A 160 3.96 18.52 16.75
CA ASN A 160 4.47 17.75 17.87
C ASN A 160 6.00 17.77 18.00
N GLY A 161 6.62 18.88 17.62
CA GLY A 161 8.07 19.04 17.63
C GLY A 161 8.80 18.33 16.48
N GLU A 162 8.10 17.75 15.53
CA GLU A 162 8.68 17.08 14.35
C GLU A 162 8.49 17.93 13.09
N ARG A 163 9.42 17.81 12.14
CA ARG A 163 9.30 18.33 10.79
C ARG A 163 9.13 17.16 9.83
N VAL A 164 7.97 17.13 9.16
CA VAL A 164 7.62 16.07 8.23
C VAL A 164 7.63 16.63 6.82
N GLY A 165 8.60 16.18 6.01
CA GLY A 165 8.67 16.47 4.58
C GLY A 165 7.95 15.39 3.78
N LEU A 166 7.07 15.77 2.86
CA LEU A 166 6.40 14.88 1.93
C LEU A 166 6.93 15.15 0.53
N SER A 167 7.35 14.11 -0.18
CA SER A 167 7.84 14.22 -1.56
C SER A 167 7.12 13.23 -2.47
N HIS A 168 6.51 13.74 -3.55
CA HIS A 168 5.92 12.92 -4.59
C HIS A 168 7.02 12.25 -5.43
N LEU A 169 6.84 10.97 -5.72
CA LEU A 169 7.73 10.19 -6.56
C LEU A 169 7.22 10.14 -8.00
N LYS A 170 8.12 9.90 -8.95
CA LYS A 170 7.71 9.48 -10.29
C LYS A 170 6.94 8.15 -10.17
N PRO A 171 6.02 7.86 -11.11
CA PRO A 171 5.20 6.64 -11.04
C PRO A 171 6.04 5.39 -10.76
N ALA A 172 5.68 4.66 -9.69
CA ALA A 172 6.37 3.49 -9.19
C ALA A 172 5.40 2.35 -8.84
N HIS A 173 4.79 2.37 -7.64
CA HIS A 173 3.67 1.51 -7.27
C HIS A 173 2.37 1.98 -7.94
N THR A 174 2.16 3.29 -7.93
CA THR A 174 1.12 4.05 -8.64
C THR A 174 1.71 5.36 -9.19
N ASP A 175 0.88 6.24 -9.80
CA ASP A 175 1.27 7.62 -10.12
C ASP A 175 1.02 8.60 -8.95
N THR A 176 0.68 8.09 -7.77
CA THR A 176 0.30 8.91 -6.61
C THR A 176 1.27 8.82 -5.43
N ASP A 177 2.34 8.06 -5.55
CA ASP A 177 3.22 7.66 -4.46
C ASP A 177 3.94 8.85 -3.81
N VAL A 178 3.82 8.94 -2.50
CA VAL A 178 4.45 9.95 -1.65
C VAL A 178 5.26 9.27 -0.55
N ILE A 179 6.51 9.70 -0.38
CA ILE A 179 7.33 9.32 0.78
C ILE A 179 7.30 10.44 1.82
N LEU A 180 7.38 10.07 3.09
CA LEU A 180 7.36 11.00 4.22
C LEU A 180 8.65 10.88 5.03
N TRP A 181 9.35 11.99 5.19
CA TRP A 181 10.57 12.11 5.97
C TRP A 181 10.30 12.79 7.31
N PHE A 182 10.54 12.10 8.41
CA PHE A 182 10.47 12.61 9.77
C PHE A 182 11.90 12.98 10.21
N GLU A 183 12.25 14.26 10.09
CA GLU A 183 13.63 14.73 10.16
C GLU A 183 14.30 14.43 11.51
N ARG A 184 13.64 14.77 12.63
CA ARG A 184 14.20 14.58 13.96
C ARG A 184 14.25 13.13 14.40
N ALA A 185 13.25 12.37 14.00
CA ALA A 185 13.17 10.95 14.28
C ALA A 185 14.16 10.11 13.44
N ASN A 186 14.80 10.68 12.41
CA ASN A 186 15.54 9.98 11.36
C ASN A 186 14.77 8.75 10.86
N LEU A 187 13.54 9.00 10.39
CA LEU A 187 12.62 7.96 9.96
C LEU A 187 11.98 8.34 8.62
N LEU A 188 11.89 7.37 7.72
CA LEU A 188 11.24 7.54 6.43
C LEU A 188 10.10 6.52 6.27
N GLN A 189 8.88 7.00 5.97
CA GLN A 189 7.76 6.15 5.54
C GLN A 189 7.65 6.19 4.03
N THR A 190 7.60 5.00 3.43
CA THR A 190 7.70 4.86 1.97
C THR A 190 6.36 4.67 1.28
N GLY A 191 5.28 4.38 2.03
CA GLY A 191 4.11 3.78 1.39
C GLY A 191 4.51 2.51 0.61
N ASP A 192 3.78 2.20 -0.42
CA ASP A 192 3.88 0.93 -1.15
C ASP A 192 4.99 0.88 -2.21
N VAL A 193 5.92 1.84 -2.21
CA VAL A 193 7.16 1.68 -2.97
C VAL A 193 8.14 0.72 -2.30
N PHE A 194 7.84 0.29 -1.07
CA PHE A 194 8.59 -0.74 -0.36
C PHE A 194 7.69 -1.73 0.38
N PHE A 195 7.85 -3.02 0.05
CA PHE A 195 7.23 -4.16 0.71
C PHE A 195 8.32 -5.00 1.37
N ASN A 196 8.47 -4.91 2.68
CA ASN A 196 9.53 -5.64 3.35
C ASN A 196 9.20 -7.15 3.49
N GLY A 197 10.08 -8.01 2.93
CA GLY A 197 9.99 -9.47 3.02
C GLY A 197 8.90 -10.11 2.15
N ARG A 198 8.39 -9.42 1.13
CA ARG A 198 7.39 -9.97 0.20
C ARG A 198 7.44 -9.33 -1.19
N TYR A 199 6.95 -10.04 -2.22
CA TYR A 199 6.74 -9.44 -3.53
C TYR A 199 5.70 -8.32 -3.46
N PRO A 200 5.95 -7.16 -4.11
CA PRO A 200 5.01 -6.06 -4.13
C PRO A 200 3.84 -6.27 -5.08
N PHE A 201 2.75 -5.60 -4.80
CA PHE A 201 1.79 -5.22 -5.82
C PHE A 201 2.36 -4.03 -6.61
N ILE A 202 2.12 -3.99 -7.92
CA ILE A 202 2.41 -2.83 -8.79
C ILE A 202 1.15 -2.57 -9.60
N ASP A 203 0.58 -1.40 -9.41
CA ASP A 203 -0.67 -1.04 -10.08
C ASP A 203 -0.40 -0.37 -11.43
N TRP A 204 -0.27 -1.19 -12.47
CA TRP A 204 -0.06 -0.67 -13.82
C TRP A 204 -1.29 0.04 -14.40
N SER A 205 -2.49 -0.14 -13.83
CA SER A 205 -3.70 0.57 -14.25
C SER A 205 -3.64 2.06 -13.92
N THR A 206 -2.82 2.43 -12.94
CA THR A 206 -2.59 3.82 -12.55
C THR A 206 -1.13 4.26 -12.71
N GLY A 207 -0.42 3.63 -13.64
CA GLY A 207 0.91 4.05 -14.07
C GLY A 207 2.08 3.42 -13.31
N GLY A 208 1.83 2.48 -12.41
CA GLY A 208 2.87 1.72 -11.74
C GLY A 208 3.69 0.86 -12.70
N SER A 209 4.98 0.69 -12.42
CA SER A 209 5.87 -0.15 -13.22
C SER A 209 7.04 -0.69 -12.41
N ILE A 210 7.59 -1.83 -12.85
CA ILE A 210 8.77 -2.42 -12.19
C ILE A 210 9.98 -1.48 -12.24
N ASP A 211 10.20 -0.81 -13.37
CA ASP A 211 11.30 0.15 -13.51
C ASP A 211 11.09 1.38 -12.61
N GLY A 212 9.83 1.83 -12.46
CA GLY A 212 9.46 2.87 -11.51
C GLY A 212 9.74 2.46 -10.07
N MET A 213 9.37 1.24 -9.67
CA MET A 213 9.66 0.70 -8.33
C MET A 213 11.17 0.65 -8.04
N ILE A 214 11.98 0.21 -8.99
CA ILE A 214 13.45 0.20 -8.87
C ILE A 214 13.98 1.63 -8.72
N ALA A 215 13.49 2.57 -9.52
CA ALA A 215 13.89 3.97 -9.45
C ALA A 215 13.50 4.61 -8.11
N ALA A 216 12.30 4.33 -7.60
CA ALA A 216 11.83 4.79 -6.30
C ALA A 216 12.67 4.22 -5.15
N ALA A 217 12.96 2.91 -5.16
CA ALA A 217 13.85 2.29 -4.18
C ALA A 217 15.25 2.92 -4.20
N ASN A 218 15.84 3.17 -5.37
CA ASN A 218 17.12 3.88 -5.51
C ASN A 218 17.03 5.32 -4.98
N ARG A 219 15.92 6.03 -5.23
CA ARG A 219 15.71 7.37 -4.67
C ARG A 219 15.67 7.34 -3.15
N VAL A 220 14.94 6.40 -2.55
CA VAL A 220 14.89 6.24 -1.08
C VAL A 220 16.29 5.91 -0.54
N LEU A 221 17.01 4.96 -1.16
CA LEU A 221 18.39 4.61 -0.76
C LEU A 221 19.34 5.80 -0.77
N SER A 222 19.13 6.78 -1.67
CA SER A 222 19.95 7.99 -1.72
C SER A 222 19.65 9.01 -0.62
N LEU A 223 18.51 8.85 0.08
CA LEU A 223 18.06 9.75 1.16
C LEU A 223 18.42 9.24 2.56
N VAL A 224 18.61 7.93 2.70
CA VAL A 224 18.75 7.26 4.00
C VAL A 224 20.20 6.90 4.30
N ASP A 225 20.58 6.97 5.57
CA ASP A 225 21.84 6.45 6.11
C ASP A 225 21.63 5.11 6.84
N GLU A 226 22.67 4.58 7.47
CA GLU A 226 22.65 3.28 8.16
C GLU A 226 21.79 3.30 9.43
N ASP A 227 21.58 4.48 10.04
CA ASP A 227 20.79 4.67 11.25
C ASP A 227 19.32 5.01 10.95
N THR A 228 18.99 5.30 9.69
CA THR A 228 17.63 5.63 9.28
C THR A 228 16.71 4.42 9.41
N ARG A 229 15.62 4.59 10.13
CA ARG A 229 14.54 3.60 10.21
C ARG A 229 13.56 3.81 9.08
N ILE A 230 13.18 2.73 8.41
CA ILE A 230 12.29 2.78 7.25
C ILE A 230 10.99 2.05 7.60
N VAL A 231 9.86 2.75 7.54
CA VAL A 231 8.53 2.15 7.63
C VAL A 231 8.07 1.83 6.21
N PRO A 232 8.02 0.55 5.82
CA PRO A 232 7.50 0.15 4.52
C PRO A 232 5.98 0.32 4.48
N GLY A 233 5.38 0.33 3.29
CA GLY A 233 3.92 0.25 3.19
C GLY A 233 3.39 -1.04 3.80
N HIS A 234 4.08 -2.16 3.56
CA HIS A 234 3.74 -3.47 4.12
C HIS A 234 4.98 -4.18 4.66
N GLY A 235 4.82 -4.88 5.77
CA GLY A 235 5.89 -5.65 6.42
C GLY A 235 6.40 -4.99 7.69
N VAL A 236 7.44 -5.57 8.27
CA VAL A 236 8.02 -5.08 9.52
C VAL A 236 8.90 -3.86 9.28
N LEU A 237 9.16 -3.08 10.36
CA LEU A 237 10.13 -1.99 10.35
C LEU A 237 11.45 -2.45 9.71
N ALA A 238 12.02 -1.61 8.87
CA ALA A 238 13.14 -1.96 8.03
C ALA A 238 14.33 -1.02 8.21
N THR A 239 15.47 -1.47 7.70
CA THR A 239 16.73 -0.75 7.59
C THR A 239 17.06 -0.46 6.13
N LYS A 240 18.07 0.36 5.89
CA LYS A 240 18.66 0.58 4.57
C LYS A 240 19.11 -0.72 3.90
N ALA A 241 19.69 -1.65 4.69
CA ALA A 241 20.13 -2.95 4.18
C ALA A 241 18.94 -3.81 3.68
N ASP A 242 17.78 -3.74 4.34
CA ASP A 242 16.58 -4.45 3.90
C ASP A 242 16.01 -3.85 2.61
N LEU A 243 16.00 -2.52 2.50
CA LEU A 243 15.60 -1.83 1.28
C LEU A 243 16.55 -2.14 0.11
N LEU A 244 17.86 -2.26 0.37
CA LEU A 244 18.84 -2.65 -0.66
C LEU A 244 18.53 -4.05 -1.20
N LYS A 245 18.28 -5.03 -0.32
CA LYS A 245 17.88 -6.39 -0.72
C LYS A 245 16.58 -6.38 -1.55
N TYR A 246 15.61 -5.57 -1.14
CA TYR A 246 14.37 -5.41 -1.88
C TYR A 246 14.60 -4.84 -3.28
N ARG A 247 15.37 -3.76 -3.42
CA ARG A 247 15.75 -3.18 -4.71
C ARG A 247 16.45 -4.22 -5.61
N ASP A 248 17.36 -5.02 -5.04
CA ASP A 248 18.09 -6.03 -5.79
C ASP A 248 17.17 -7.17 -6.26
N MET A 249 16.18 -7.55 -5.44
CA MET A 249 15.12 -8.48 -5.83
C MET A 249 14.31 -7.93 -7.01
N LEU A 250 13.86 -6.67 -6.95
CA LEU A 250 13.12 -6.03 -8.05
C LEU A 250 13.95 -6.01 -9.34
N ALA A 251 15.22 -5.61 -9.26
CA ALA A 251 16.13 -5.56 -10.41
C ALA A 251 16.36 -6.96 -11.03
N THR A 252 16.53 -7.98 -10.18
CA THR A 252 16.70 -9.36 -10.62
C THR A 252 15.44 -9.87 -11.33
N ALA A 253 14.26 -9.64 -10.76
CA ALA A 253 13.00 -10.04 -11.37
C ALA A 253 12.77 -9.32 -12.71
N ALA A 254 13.02 -8.02 -12.77
CA ALA A 254 12.91 -7.22 -13.98
C ALA A 254 13.83 -7.75 -15.09
N ASP A 255 15.11 -8.03 -14.78
CA ASP A 255 16.08 -8.53 -15.76
C ASP A 255 15.66 -9.88 -16.32
N ARG A 256 15.30 -10.83 -15.44
CA ARG A 256 14.92 -12.19 -15.83
C ARG A 256 13.66 -12.21 -16.70
N VAL A 257 12.60 -11.50 -16.29
CA VAL A 257 11.34 -11.45 -17.05
C VAL A 257 11.51 -10.67 -18.36
N ARG A 258 12.29 -9.58 -18.37
CA ARG A 258 12.61 -8.81 -19.57
C ARG A 258 13.35 -9.66 -20.62
N LYS A 259 14.28 -10.52 -20.19
CA LYS A 259 14.98 -11.46 -21.10
C LYS A 259 13.99 -12.42 -21.76
N LEU A 260 13.06 -13.00 -21.00
CA LEU A 260 12.03 -13.89 -21.54
C LEU A 260 11.12 -13.17 -22.54
N LYS A 261 10.62 -11.97 -22.16
CA LYS A 261 9.75 -11.15 -23.01
C LYS A 261 10.46 -10.72 -24.31
N THR A 262 11.74 -10.31 -24.22
CA THR A 262 12.56 -9.93 -25.37
C THR A 262 12.85 -11.13 -26.28
N ALA A 263 12.95 -12.33 -25.73
CA ALA A 263 13.08 -13.58 -26.50
C ALA A 263 11.75 -14.01 -27.16
N GLY A 264 10.69 -13.21 -27.05
CA GLY A 264 9.38 -13.45 -27.68
C GLY A 264 8.49 -14.43 -26.90
N LYS A 265 8.84 -14.80 -25.67
CA LYS A 265 7.99 -15.66 -24.83
C LYS A 265 6.72 -14.89 -24.40
N SER A 266 5.58 -15.55 -24.53
CA SER A 266 4.32 -15.10 -23.97
C SER A 266 4.38 -15.04 -22.44
N LEU A 267 3.34 -14.45 -21.81
CA LEU A 267 3.23 -14.44 -20.36
C LEU A 267 3.19 -15.86 -19.78
N ASP A 268 2.36 -16.75 -20.34
CA ASP A 268 2.21 -18.12 -19.86
C ASP A 268 3.52 -18.92 -19.99
N GLU A 269 4.21 -18.77 -21.12
CA GLU A 269 5.53 -19.38 -21.31
C GLU A 269 6.57 -18.82 -20.32
N SER A 270 6.52 -17.51 -20.03
CA SER A 270 7.41 -16.88 -19.06
C SER A 270 7.16 -17.35 -17.63
N ILE A 271 5.89 -17.58 -17.26
CA ILE A 271 5.51 -18.16 -15.96
C ILE A 271 5.99 -19.61 -15.88
N ALA A 272 5.84 -20.40 -16.96
CA ALA A 272 6.25 -21.81 -17.01
C ALA A 272 7.76 -22.01 -16.82
N GLU A 273 8.59 -21.03 -17.18
CA GLU A 273 10.05 -21.03 -16.95
C GLU A 273 10.43 -20.88 -15.47
N LYS A 274 9.50 -20.50 -14.60
CA LYS A 274 9.73 -20.32 -13.15
C LYS A 274 10.94 -19.45 -12.82
N PRO A 275 11.09 -18.25 -13.42
CA PRO A 275 12.33 -17.47 -13.33
C PRO A 275 12.65 -16.94 -11.93
N LEU A 276 11.70 -16.99 -10.98
CA LEU A 276 11.84 -16.42 -9.63
C LEU A 276 11.88 -17.49 -8.51
N THR A 277 11.99 -18.78 -8.83
CA THR A 277 11.92 -19.88 -7.85
C THR A 277 12.90 -19.74 -6.69
N ASP A 278 14.12 -19.27 -6.95
CA ASP A 278 15.15 -19.03 -5.94
C ASP A 278 14.84 -17.83 -5.00
N LEU A 279 13.95 -16.94 -5.41
CA LEU A 279 13.51 -15.78 -4.64
C LEU A 279 12.28 -16.08 -3.77
N ASP A 280 11.50 -17.09 -4.12
CA ASP A 280 10.20 -17.39 -3.49
C ASP A 280 10.32 -17.71 -2.00
N GLY A 281 11.41 -18.33 -1.57
CA GLY A 281 11.64 -18.66 -0.15
C GLY A 281 11.64 -17.42 0.76
N VAL A 282 12.09 -16.28 0.26
CA VAL A 282 12.14 -15.01 1.00
C VAL A 282 10.95 -14.13 0.67
N TRP A 283 10.63 -13.96 -0.62
CA TRP A 283 9.71 -12.94 -1.10
C TRP A 283 8.30 -13.45 -1.39
N GLY A 284 8.13 -14.76 -1.60
CA GLY A 284 6.85 -15.41 -1.88
C GLY A 284 5.96 -15.65 -0.64
N ASN A 285 6.27 -15.07 0.52
CA ASN A 285 5.51 -15.30 1.76
C ASN A 285 4.27 -14.39 1.91
N GLY A 286 4.10 -13.42 1.00
CA GLY A 286 2.96 -12.52 0.96
C GLY A 286 1.75 -13.05 0.18
N ARG A 287 0.89 -12.12 -0.23
CA ARG A 287 -0.28 -12.37 -1.09
C ARG A 287 0.13 -12.94 -2.46
N PHE A 288 1.17 -12.37 -3.05
CA PHE A 288 1.67 -12.74 -4.38
C PHE A 288 2.81 -13.76 -4.25
N LYS A 289 2.75 -14.78 -5.11
CA LYS A 289 3.79 -15.80 -5.26
C LYS A 289 4.65 -15.47 -6.49
N GLY A 290 5.70 -16.26 -6.75
CA GLY A 290 6.58 -16.01 -7.87
C GLY A 290 5.87 -15.89 -9.21
N ASP A 291 4.91 -16.78 -9.49
CA ASP A 291 4.13 -16.74 -10.73
C ASP A 291 3.29 -15.45 -10.85
N ASP A 292 2.67 -15.02 -9.75
CA ASP A 292 1.94 -13.76 -9.71
C ASP A 292 2.87 -12.58 -9.95
N PHE A 293 4.07 -12.61 -9.37
CA PHE A 293 5.03 -11.55 -9.54
C PHE A 293 5.64 -11.52 -10.94
N VAL A 294 5.86 -12.68 -11.58
CA VAL A 294 6.20 -12.74 -13.01
C VAL A 294 5.13 -12.06 -13.84
N LYS A 295 3.82 -12.32 -13.58
CA LYS A 295 2.71 -11.66 -14.26
C LYS A 295 2.75 -10.15 -14.07
N ILE A 296 2.93 -9.68 -12.83
CA ILE A 296 3.03 -8.25 -12.53
C ILE A 296 4.19 -7.61 -13.31
N VAL A 297 5.39 -8.20 -13.22
CA VAL A 297 6.58 -7.66 -13.89
C VAL A 297 6.40 -7.66 -15.41
N TYR A 298 5.92 -8.78 -15.98
CA TYR A 298 5.70 -8.89 -17.42
C TYR A 298 4.72 -7.83 -17.96
N SER A 299 3.66 -7.55 -17.18
CA SER A 299 2.64 -6.55 -17.55
C SER A 299 3.11 -5.10 -17.43
N THR A 300 4.20 -4.86 -16.71
CA THR A 300 4.74 -3.52 -16.43
C THR A 300 6.05 -3.21 -17.17
N LEU A 301 6.56 -4.15 -17.96
CA LEU A 301 7.69 -4.01 -18.89
C LEU A 301 7.17 -3.51 -20.28
#